data_f817537d77a3ad4ca48e33913d955a0c
#
_entry.id   f817537d77a3ad4ca48e33913d955a0c
#
_cell.length_a   1.000
_cell.length_b   1.000
_cell.length_c   1.000
_cell.angle_alpha   90.00
_cell.angle_beta   90.00
_cell.angle_gamma   90.00
#
_symmetry.space_group_name_H-M   'P 1'
#
loop_
_entity.id
_entity.type
_entity.pdbx_description
1 polymer ?
#
loop_
_entity_poly.entity_id
_entity_poly.type
_entity_poly.pdbx_seq_one_letter_code
_entity_poly.pdbx_strand_id
1 'polypeptide(L)'
;TSISDRPNSIENREEFGHWEIDCVLGEKSNKDNVLLTLVERKTRYAIISEMPSHSAISVTKTLNKIKEFFGSKFSEVFKSITADNGSEFADLSEFELKTKTKVYFTHPYSSFEKGTNERHNGLIRRFIPKGKRISDYSLETISFIENWMNTLPRKLLNYKTPEELFEIHLDEIYSLY
;
A
#
# COMPACT_ATOMS: atom_id res chain seq x y z
N THR A 1 -2.21 1.44 17.20
CA THR A 1 -1.06 2.12 17.85
C THR A 1 -0.85 3.48 17.18
N SER A 2 -0.47 4.53 17.94
CA SER A 2 -0.14 5.86 17.38
C SER A 2 1.15 5.78 16.55
N ILE A 3 1.25 6.61 15.51
CA ILE A 3 2.50 6.76 14.75
C ILE A 3 3.65 7.26 15.63
N SER A 4 3.36 7.97 16.71
CA SER A 4 4.37 8.40 17.68
C SER A 4 5.13 7.24 18.33
N ASP A 5 4.52 6.06 18.38
CA ASP A 5 5.12 4.85 18.95
C ASP A 5 5.90 4.05 17.90
N ARG A 6 5.94 4.54 16.64
CA ARG A 6 6.63 3.88 15.53
C ARG A 6 8.14 4.06 15.69
N PRO A 7 8.94 2.97 15.65
CA PRO A 7 10.39 3.04 15.76
C PRO A 7 11.04 3.93 14.69
N ASN A 8 12.09 4.65 15.06
CA ASN A 8 12.84 5.52 14.14
C ASN A 8 13.45 4.76 12.96
N SER A 9 13.75 3.47 13.11
CA SER A 9 14.25 2.61 12.03
C SER A 9 13.26 2.52 10.86
N ILE A 10 11.95 2.57 11.17
CA ILE A 10 10.89 2.60 10.15
C ILE A 10 10.85 3.97 9.47
N GLU A 11 11.04 5.05 10.24
CA GLU A 11 11.05 6.41 9.71
C GLU A 11 12.16 6.63 8.69
N ASN A 12 13.35 6.12 8.97
CA ASN A 12 14.52 6.23 8.10
C ASN A 12 14.42 5.40 6.80
N ARG A 13 13.40 4.53 6.67
CA ARG A 13 13.18 3.68 5.49
C ARG A 13 14.34 2.73 5.16
N GLU A 14 15.06 2.32 6.18
CA GLU A 14 16.22 1.43 6.05
C GLU A 14 15.83 -0.04 6.10
N GLU A 15 14.75 -0.35 6.80
CA GLU A 15 14.24 -1.70 6.96
C GLU A 15 13.13 -2.01 5.95
N PHE A 16 13.16 -3.20 5.37
CA PHE A 16 12.12 -3.72 4.49
C PHE A 16 10.92 -4.25 5.27
N GLY A 17 9.74 -4.15 4.67
CA GLY A 17 8.51 -4.72 5.19
C GLY A 17 7.58 -3.70 5.86
N HIS A 18 7.86 -2.42 5.73
CA HIS A 18 7.03 -1.35 6.30
C HIS A 18 6.25 -0.64 5.20
N TRP A 19 4.92 -0.74 5.29
CA TRP A 19 3.98 -0.30 4.26
C TRP A 19 3.16 0.91 4.68
N GLU A 20 2.81 1.73 3.72
CA GLU A 20 1.78 2.76 3.85
C GLU A 20 0.55 2.31 3.07
N ILE A 21 -0.63 2.39 3.68
CA ILE A 21 -1.91 2.06 3.05
C ILE A 21 -2.74 3.33 2.81
N ASP A 22 -3.41 3.39 1.66
CA ASP A 22 -4.30 4.51 1.31
C ASP A 22 -5.38 4.06 0.32
N CYS A 23 -6.38 4.90 0.11
CA CYS A 23 -7.41 4.70 -0.89
C CYS A 23 -7.40 5.80 -1.95
N VAL A 24 -7.47 5.43 -3.22
CA VAL A 24 -7.65 6.36 -4.33
C VAL A 24 -9.11 6.32 -4.77
N LEU A 25 -9.79 7.43 -4.53
CA LEU A 25 -11.19 7.61 -4.92
C LEU A 25 -11.27 8.23 -6.32
N GLY A 26 -12.21 7.76 -7.11
CA GLY A 26 -12.53 8.34 -8.41
C GLY A 26 -13.54 9.48 -8.31
N GLU A 27 -14.72 9.28 -8.83
CA GLU A 27 -15.84 10.17 -8.69
C GLU A 27 -16.33 10.22 -7.23
N LYS A 28 -16.87 11.37 -6.79
CA LYS A 28 -17.54 11.50 -5.49
C LYS A 28 -18.92 10.80 -5.48
N SER A 29 -18.91 9.50 -5.72
CA SER A 29 -20.09 8.66 -5.70
C SER A 29 -19.85 7.43 -4.85
N ASN A 30 -20.77 7.12 -3.95
CA ASN A 30 -20.72 5.89 -3.15
C ASN A 30 -20.96 4.61 -4.00
N LYS A 31 -21.15 4.76 -5.33
CA LYS A 31 -21.39 3.68 -6.26
C LYS A 31 -20.20 3.36 -7.17
N ASP A 32 -19.08 4.04 -6.96
CA ASP A 32 -17.86 3.79 -7.73
C ASP A 32 -16.93 2.82 -6.99
N ASN A 33 -16.12 2.10 -7.74
CA ASN A 33 -15.03 1.31 -7.20
C ASN A 33 -13.95 2.24 -6.62
N VAL A 34 -13.09 1.67 -5.79
CA VAL A 34 -11.99 2.37 -5.09
C VAL A 34 -10.72 1.59 -5.31
N LEU A 35 -9.58 2.25 -5.47
CA LEU A 35 -8.29 1.57 -5.45
C LEU A 35 -7.70 1.61 -4.04
N LEU A 36 -7.41 0.44 -3.49
CA LEU A 36 -6.54 0.29 -2.34
C LEU A 36 -5.10 0.32 -2.83
N THR A 37 -4.29 1.16 -2.22
CA THR A 37 -2.86 1.24 -2.51
C THR A 37 -2.05 0.88 -1.27
N LEU A 38 -1.05 0.03 -1.46
CA LEU A 38 -0.06 -0.32 -0.46
C LEU A 38 1.31 -0.01 -1.05
N VAL A 39 2.11 0.79 -0.37
CA VAL A 39 3.45 1.16 -0.83
C VAL A 39 4.48 0.78 0.22
N GLU A 40 5.45 -0.05 -0.17
CA GLU A 40 6.56 -0.43 0.69
C GLU A 40 7.57 0.74 0.77
N ARG A 41 7.94 1.13 1.99
CA ARG A 41 8.63 2.39 2.26
C ARG A 41 10.09 2.41 1.78
N LYS A 42 10.79 1.28 1.82
CA LYS A 42 12.21 1.17 1.42
C LYS A 42 12.35 1.04 -0.09
N THR A 43 11.65 0.10 -0.69
CA THR A 43 11.75 -0.24 -2.11
C THR A 43 10.87 0.60 -3.01
N ARG A 44 9.87 1.27 -2.45
CA ARG A 44 8.82 2.00 -3.19
C ARG A 44 7.91 1.09 -4.01
N TYR A 45 7.96 -0.22 -3.77
CA TYR A 45 7.07 -1.17 -4.44
C TYR A 45 5.61 -0.89 -4.08
N ALA A 46 4.76 -0.86 -5.08
CA ALA A 46 3.35 -0.57 -4.92
C ALA A 46 2.48 -1.78 -5.28
N ILE A 47 1.48 -2.05 -4.45
CA ILE A 47 0.39 -2.98 -4.74
C ILE A 47 -0.86 -2.13 -4.92
N ILE A 48 -1.60 -2.34 -6.01
CA ILE A 48 -2.85 -1.66 -6.31
C ILE A 48 -3.95 -2.71 -6.46
N SER A 49 -5.00 -2.60 -5.67
CA SER A 49 -6.14 -3.51 -5.73
C SER A 49 -7.45 -2.74 -5.88
N GLU A 50 -8.26 -3.11 -6.84
CA GLU A 50 -9.60 -2.56 -6.98
C GLU A 50 -10.55 -3.16 -5.93
N MET A 51 -11.33 -2.31 -5.29
CA MET A 51 -12.34 -2.67 -4.30
C MET A 51 -13.72 -2.15 -4.74
N PRO A 52 -14.80 -2.89 -4.42
CA PRO A 52 -16.15 -2.48 -4.81
C PRO A 52 -16.69 -1.28 -4.02
N SER A 53 -16.07 -0.92 -2.90
CA SER A 53 -16.52 0.19 -2.07
C SER A 53 -15.42 0.73 -1.16
N HIS A 54 -15.57 1.99 -0.73
CA HIS A 54 -14.75 2.64 0.27
C HIS A 54 -15.23 2.28 1.68
N SER A 55 -14.95 1.05 2.12
CA SER A 55 -15.42 0.51 3.41
C SER A 55 -14.38 -0.37 4.09
N ALA A 56 -14.45 -0.45 5.42
CA ALA A 56 -13.58 -1.31 6.22
C ALA A 56 -13.67 -2.78 5.80
N ILE A 57 -14.87 -3.25 5.46
CA ILE A 57 -15.09 -4.61 4.97
C ILE A 57 -14.32 -4.88 3.67
N SER A 58 -14.35 -3.93 2.72
CA SER A 58 -13.63 -4.07 1.44
C SER A 58 -12.13 -4.06 1.64
N VAL A 59 -11.61 -3.19 2.50
CA VAL A 59 -10.19 -3.14 2.87
C VAL A 59 -9.75 -4.46 3.51
N THR A 60 -10.49 -4.94 4.50
CA THR A 60 -10.17 -6.20 5.20
C THR A 60 -10.18 -7.40 4.25
N LYS A 61 -11.19 -7.50 3.37
CA LYS A 61 -11.23 -8.56 2.35
C LYS A 61 -10.02 -8.52 1.41
N THR A 62 -9.62 -7.34 0.99
CA THR A 62 -8.48 -7.17 0.10
C THR A 62 -7.17 -7.52 0.79
N LEU A 63 -6.97 -7.09 2.03
CA LEU A 63 -5.80 -7.45 2.83
C LEU A 63 -5.71 -8.96 3.09
N ASN A 64 -6.84 -9.62 3.32
CA ASN A 64 -6.88 -11.08 3.49
C ASN A 64 -6.45 -11.81 2.19
N LYS A 65 -6.86 -11.33 1.01
CA LYS A 65 -6.37 -11.89 -0.27
C LYS A 65 -4.86 -11.71 -0.43
N ILE A 66 -4.34 -10.55 -0.08
CA ILE A 66 -2.88 -10.29 -0.11
C ILE A 66 -2.16 -11.20 0.88
N LYS A 67 -2.72 -11.38 2.09
CA LYS A 67 -2.20 -12.30 3.10
C LYS A 67 -2.17 -13.76 2.60
N GLU A 68 -3.23 -14.20 1.95
CA GLU A 68 -3.29 -15.54 1.33
C GLU A 68 -2.24 -15.71 0.24
N PHE A 69 -2.01 -14.70 -0.59
CA PHE A 69 -0.99 -14.72 -1.64
C PHE A 69 0.42 -14.93 -1.08
N PHE A 70 0.81 -14.21 -0.03
CA PHE A 70 2.12 -14.35 0.62
C PHE A 70 2.22 -15.54 1.59
N GLY A 71 1.09 -16.13 1.96
CA GLY A 71 1.01 -17.32 2.82
C GLY A 71 1.69 -17.15 4.17
N SER A 72 2.45 -18.14 4.61
CA SER A 72 3.15 -18.15 5.90
C SER A 72 4.18 -17.03 6.05
N LYS A 73 4.67 -16.45 4.95
CA LYS A 73 5.67 -15.39 4.91
C LYS A 73 5.06 -13.98 4.97
N PHE A 74 3.73 -13.86 5.00
CA PHE A 74 3.05 -12.57 4.99
C PHE A 74 3.63 -11.58 6.02
N SER A 75 3.80 -11.99 7.27
CA SER A 75 4.29 -11.09 8.34
C SER A 75 5.79 -10.75 8.22
N GLU A 76 6.54 -11.46 7.41
CA GLU A 76 7.93 -11.10 7.07
C GLU A 76 7.96 -10.04 5.97
N VAL A 77 7.03 -10.13 5.02
CA VAL A 77 6.83 -9.12 3.95
C VAL A 77 6.10 -7.88 4.46
N PHE A 78 5.12 -8.07 5.36
CA PHE A 78 4.32 -7.01 5.97
C PHE A 78 4.57 -6.93 7.47
N LYS A 79 5.70 -6.37 7.87
CA LYS A 79 6.06 -6.16 9.28
C LYS A 79 5.18 -5.10 9.93
N SER A 80 4.89 -4.03 9.21
CA SER A 80 3.94 -3.01 9.65
C SER A 80 3.18 -2.36 8.49
N ILE A 81 2.00 -1.84 8.83
CA ILE A 81 1.17 -1.03 7.94
C ILE A 81 0.87 0.29 8.65
N THR A 82 1.11 1.42 7.98
CA THR A 82 0.74 2.75 8.46
C THR A 82 -0.47 3.25 7.69
N ALA A 83 -1.55 3.58 8.40
CA ALA A 83 -2.81 4.10 7.87
C ALA A 83 -3.10 5.49 8.45
N ASP A 84 -3.99 6.25 7.81
CA ASP A 84 -4.64 7.38 8.47
C ASP A 84 -5.84 6.91 9.32
N ASN A 85 -6.55 7.87 9.91
CA ASN A 85 -7.72 7.59 10.75
C ASN A 85 -9.03 7.53 9.94
N GLY A 86 -8.98 7.18 8.67
CA GLY A 86 -10.18 6.98 7.86
C GLY A 86 -11.04 5.83 8.37
N SER A 87 -12.36 5.96 8.23
CA SER A 87 -13.31 4.92 8.65
C SER A 87 -13.13 3.60 7.92
N GLU A 88 -12.58 3.64 6.72
CA GLU A 88 -12.22 2.48 5.90
C GLU A 88 -11.08 1.65 6.51
N PHE A 89 -10.31 2.22 7.43
CA PHE A 89 -9.23 1.55 8.13
C PHE A 89 -9.57 1.17 9.57
N ALA A 90 -10.83 1.28 9.97
CA ALA A 90 -11.28 1.00 11.34
C ALA A 90 -10.96 -0.43 11.81
N ASP A 91 -11.05 -1.42 10.90
CA ASP A 91 -10.84 -2.83 11.23
C ASP A 91 -9.35 -3.25 11.22
N LEU A 92 -8.41 -2.35 10.92
CA LEU A 92 -6.99 -2.69 10.90
C LEU A 92 -6.43 -3.10 12.27
N SER A 93 -7.01 -2.59 13.36
CA SER A 93 -6.64 -3.02 14.71
C SER A 93 -6.97 -4.50 14.95
N GLU A 94 -8.10 -4.98 14.41
CA GLU A 94 -8.46 -6.40 14.48
C GLU A 94 -7.56 -7.24 13.56
N PHE A 95 -7.18 -6.71 12.40
CA PHE A 95 -6.22 -7.34 11.50
C PHE A 95 -4.84 -7.50 12.17
N GLU A 96 -4.38 -6.50 12.93
CA GLU A 96 -3.15 -6.59 13.74
C GLU A 96 -3.22 -7.75 14.74
N LEU A 97 -4.34 -7.91 15.44
CA LEU A 97 -4.53 -9.01 16.42
C LEU A 97 -4.48 -10.40 15.77
N LYS A 98 -4.91 -10.52 14.53
CA LYS A 98 -4.97 -11.79 13.78
C LYS A 98 -3.66 -12.10 13.03
N THR A 99 -2.74 -11.18 13.00
CA THR A 99 -1.46 -11.30 12.29
C THR A 99 -0.32 -10.87 13.20
N LYS A 100 0.93 -11.03 12.76
CA LYS A 100 2.09 -10.44 13.45
C LYS A 100 2.44 -9.05 12.88
N THR A 101 1.63 -8.53 11.98
CA THR A 101 1.83 -7.24 11.31
C THR A 101 1.38 -6.12 12.22
N LYS A 102 2.27 -5.19 12.56
CA LYS A 102 1.96 -4.03 13.38
C LYS A 102 1.17 -2.99 12.59
N VAL A 103 0.23 -2.31 13.24
CA VAL A 103 -0.55 -1.23 12.61
C VAL A 103 -0.31 0.08 13.34
N TYR A 104 0.08 1.11 12.57
CA TYR A 104 0.28 2.46 13.06
C TYR A 104 -0.72 3.41 12.40
N PHE A 105 -1.27 4.34 13.18
CA PHE A 105 -2.18 5.37 12.68
C PHE A 105 -1.51 6.74 12.79
N THR A 106 -1.58 7.50 11.69
CA THR A 106 -1.07 8.88 11.64
C THR A 106 -1.86 9.80 12.58
N HIS A 107 -1.27 10.94 12.91
CA HIS A 107 -2.04 11.96 13.63
C HIS A 107 -3.15 12.53 12.74
N PRO A 108 -4.26 12.98 13.33
CA PRO A 108 -5.29 13.69 12.59
C PRO A 108 -4.69 14.88 11.80
N TYR A 109 -5.14 15.05 10.56
CA TYR A 109 -4.70 16.13 9.65
C TYR A 109 -3.21 16.14 9.27
N SER A 110 -2.50 15.03 9.48
CA SER A 110 -1.06 14.89 9.23
C SER A 110 -0.75 13.99 8.01
N SER A 111 -1.33 14.33 6.86
CA SER A 111 -1.14 13.56 5.60
C SER A 111 0.33 13.43 5.19
N PHE A 112 1.18 14.39 5.56
CA PHE A 112 2.62 14.36 5.27
C PHE A 112 3.35 13.16 5.92
N GLU A 113 2.78 12.57 6.97
CA GLU A 113 3.33 11.36 7.62
C GLU A 113 3.23 10.11 6.73
N LYS A 114 2.39 10.16 5.65
CA LYS A 114 2.28 9.17 4.59
C LYS A 114 2.78 9.70 3.23
N GLY A 115 3.85 10.47 3.21
CA GLY A 115 4.36 11.13 2.00
C GLY A 115 4.75 10.17 0.87
N THR A 116 5.00 8.89 1.16
CA THR A 116 5.27 7.88 0.13
C THR A 116 4.00 7.57 -0.66
N ASN A 117 2.87 7.34 0.01
CA ASN A 117 1.59 7.10 -0.65
C ASN A 117 1.11 8.30 -1.46
N GLU A 118 1.25 9.52 -0.93
CA GLU A 118 0.84 10.72 -1.65
C GLU A 118 1.52 10.84 -3.01
N ARG A 119 2.84 10.60 -3.07
CA ARG A 119 3.59 10.58 -4.33
C ARG A 119 3.12 9.48 -5.28
N HIS A 120 2.87 8.28 -4.77
CA HIS A 120 2.40 7.15 -5.58
C HIS A 120 0.99 7.38 -6.11
N ASN A 121 0.11 7.93 -5.28
CA ASN A 121 -1.23 8.34 -5.73
C ASN A 121 -1.15 9.39 -6.84
N GLY A 122 -0.19 10.30 -6.77
CA GLY A 122 0.10 11.26 -7.83
C GLY A 122 0.49 10.59 -9.16
N LEU A 123 1.21 9.46 -9.14
CA LEU A 123 1.52 8.68 -10.34
C LEU A 123 0.28 8.00 -10.92
N ILE A 124 -0.58 7.43 -10.07
CA ILE A 124 -1.86 6.84 -10.51
C ILE A 124 -2.73 7.89 -11.19
N ARG A 125 -2.73 9.13 -10.68
CA ARG A 125 -3.51 10.26 -11.24
C ARG A 125 -3.10 10.70 -12.64
N ARG A 126 -1.93 10.29 -13.13
CA ARG A 126 -1.55 10.49 -14.54
C ARG A 126 -2.42 9.67 -15.50
N PHE A 127 -2.92 8.52 -15.05
CA PHE A 127 -3.75 7.60 -15.82
C PHE A 127 -5.23 7.73 -15.47
N ILE A 128 -5.54 7.93 -14.21
CA ILE A 128 -6.91 8.05 -13.67
C ILE A 128 -7.04 9.43 -12.99
N PRO A 129 -7.40 10.50 -13.72
CA PRO A 129 -7.57 11.83 -13.15
C PRO A 129 -8.67 11.87 -12.08
N LYS A 130 -8.55 12.84 -11.15
CA LYS A 130 -9.60 13.08 -10.15
C LYS A 130 -10.96 13.32 -10.83
N GLY A 131 -12.02 12.77 -10.25
CA GLY A 131 -13.39 12.92 -10.75
C GLY A 131 -13.77 11.94 -11.86
N LYS A 132 -12.85 11.12 -12.34
CA LYS A 132 -13.16 10.00 -13.24
C LYS A 132 -13.54 8.78 -12.42
N ARG A 133 -14.49 8.00 -12.89
CA ARG A 133 -14.92 6.77 -12.23
C ARG A 133 -13.83 5.71 -12.35
N ILE A 134 -13.49 5.08 -11.23
CA ILE A 134 -12.55 3.94 -11.20
C ILE A 134 -13.11 2.77 -12.02
N SER A 135 -14.41 2.50 -11.88
CA SER A 135 -15.12 1.41 -12.59
C SER A 135 -15.12 1.54 -14.11
N ASP A 136 -14.76 2.70 -14.67
CA ASP A 136 -14.63 2.87 -16.13
C ASP A 136 -13.29 2.33 -16.66
N TYR A 137 -12.35 1.96 -15.77
CA TYR A 137 -11.06 1.41 -16.14
C TYR A 137 -11.03 -0.10 -15.94
N SER A 138 -10.49 -0.82 -16.91
CA SER A 138 -10.37 -2.27 -16.84
C SER A 138 -9.34 -2.72 -15.80
N LEU A 139 -9.46 -3.97 -15.33
CA LEU A 139 -8.45 -4.58 -14.46
C LEU A 139 -7.07 -4.62 -15.15
N GLU A 140 -7.03 -4.83 -16.46
CA GLU A 140 -5.80 -4.77 -17.27
C GLU A 140 -5.15 -3.39 -17.21
N THR A 141 -5.94 -2.32 -17.27
CA THR A 141 -5.43 -0.96 -17.13
C THR A 141 -4.85 -0.72 -15.73
N ILE A 142 -5.53 -1.18 -14.67
CA ILE A 142 -5.06 -1.06 -13.30
C ILE A 142 -3.75 -1.85 -13.10
N SER A 143 -3.68 -3.07 -13.62
CA SER A 143 -2.47 -3.90 -13.61
C SER A 143 -1.32 -3.23 -14.39
N PHE A 144 -1.63 -2.60 -15.53
CA PHE A 144 -0.64 -1.84 -16.30
C PHE A 144 -0.07 -0.68 -15.47
N ILE A 145 -0.90 0.08 -14.76
CA ILE A 145 -0.47 1.21 -13.91
C ILE A 145 0.44 0.70 -12.80
N GLU A 146 0.07 -0.37 -12.11
CA GLU A 146 0.87 -1.00 -11.05
C GLU A 146 2.24 -1.43 -11.60
N ASN A 147 2.26 -2.16 -12.69
CA ASN A 147 3.49 -2.62 -13.34
C ASN A 147 4.37 -1.44 -13.79
N TRP A 148 3.77 -0.43 -14.42
CA TRP A 148 4.50 0.78 -14.84
C TRP A 148 5.16 1.48 -13.65
N MET A 149 4.46 1.62 -12.53
CA MET A 149 5.00 2.25 -11.31
C MET A 149 6.16 1.45 -10.73
N ASN A 150 6.08 0.12 -10.78
CA ASN A 150 7.08 -0.78 -10.18
C ASN A 150 8.31 -1.00 -11.08
N THR A 151 8.18 -0.78 -12.38
CA THR A 151 9.29 -0.92 -13.35
C THR A 151 9.92 0.41 -13.77
N LEU A 152 9.44 1.53 -13.25
CA LEU A 152 10.02 2.86 -13.51
C LEU A 152 11.27 3.08 -12.64
N PRO A 153 12.47 3.27 -13.24
CA PRO A 153 13.68 3.56 -12.48
C PRO A 153 13.55 4.82 -11.63
N ARG A 154 14.01 4.78 -10.40
CA ARG A 154 13.91 5.89 -9.45
C ARG A 154 15.29 6.45 -9.11
N LYS A 155 15.48 7.75 -9.29
CA LYS A 155 16.73 8.43 -8.90
C LYS A 155 17.07 8.18 -7.43
N LEU A 156 16.07 8.22 -6.54
CA LEU A 156 16.23 7.96 -5.10
C LEU A 156 16.62 6.51 -4.76
N LEU A 157 16.49 5.58 -5.71
CA LEU A 157 16.89 4.16 -5.60
C LEU A 157 18.15 3.89 -6.44
N ASN A 158 18.96 4.91 -6.72
CA ASN A 158 20.14 4.81 -7.58
C ASN A 158 19.80 4.25 -8.97
N TYR A 159 18.68 4.69 -9.52
CA TYR A 159 18.11 4.26 -10.82
C TYR A 159 17.69 2.79 -10.90
N LYS A 160 17.64 2.06 -9.78
CA LYS A 160 16.96 0.78 -9.72
C LYS A 160 15.44 0.97 -9.73
N THR A 161 14.73 -0.08 -10.12
CA THR A 161 13.27 -0.08 -10.07
C THR A 161 12.78 -0.57 -8.69
N PRO A 162 11.56 -0.19 -8.28
CA PRO A 162 10.94 -0.76 -7.09
C PRO A 162 10.85 -2.29 -7.14
N GLU A 163 10.53 -2.87 -8.29
CA GLU A 163 10.41 -4.32 -8.50
C GLU A 163 11.73 -5.04 -8.26
N GLU A 164 12.84 -4.57 -8.88
CA GLU A 164 14.18 -5.16 -8.67
C GLU A 164 14.55 -5.24 -7.20
N LEU A 165 14.31 -4.15 -6.44
CA LEU A 165 14.61 -4.11 -5.01
C LEU A 165 13.67 -4.99 -4.18
N PHE A 166 12.39 -5.03 -4.54
CA PHE A 166 11.40 -5.83 -3.84
C PHE A 166 11.67 -7.33 -4.01
N GLU A 167 11.99 -7.76 -5.22
CA GLU A 167 12.35 -9.16 -5.53
C GLU A 167 13.56 -9.64 -4.75
N ILE A 168 14.61 -8.82 -4.59
CA ILE A 168 15.77 -9.17 -3.76
C ILE A 168 15.34 -9.53 -2.35
N HIS A 169 14.45 -8.74 -1.73
CA HIS A 169 13.97 -9.02 -0.38
C HIS A 169 13.04 -10.23 -0.32
N LEU A 170 12.23 -10.46 -1.35
CA LEU A 170 11.41 -11.66 -1.43
C LEU A 170 12.28 -12.92 -1.54
N ASP A 171 13.33 -12.89 -2.35
CA ASP A 171 14.26 -14.02 -2.51
C ASP A 171 14.91 -14.36 -1.15
N GLU A 172 15.33 -13.35 -0.39
CA GLU A 172 15.85 -13.54 0.96
C GLU A 172 14.82 -14.19 1.91
N ILE A 173 13.58 -13.68 1.91
CA ILE A 173 12.50 -14.16 2.78
C ILE A 173 12.07 -15.59 2.45
N TYR A 174 12.00 -15.92 1.17
CA TYR A 174 11.60 -17.25 0.70
C TYR A 174 12.79 -18.21 0.55
N SER A 175 14.02 -17.74 0.81
CA SER A 175 15.26 -18.51 0.65
C SER A 175 15.40 -19.12 -0.74
N LEU A 176 15.09 -18.32 -1.77
CA LEU A 176 15.23 -18.68 -3.17
C LEU A 176 16.64 -18.31 -3.63
N TYR A 177 17.64 -19.15 -3.32
CA TYR A 177 19.02 -19.02 -3.77
C TYR A 177 19.40 -20.12 -4.75
#